data_49b6cab13be8ecc32d6f0fcc66257856
#
_entry.id   49b6cab13be8ecc32d6f0fcc66257856
#
_cell.length_a   1.000
_cell.length_b   1.000
_cell.length_c   1.000
_cell.angle_alpha   90.00
_cell.angle_beta   90.00
_cell.angle_gamma   90.00
#
_symmetry.space_group_name_H-M   'P 1'
#
loop_
_entity.id
_entity.type
_entity.pdbx_description
1 polymer ?
#
loop_
_entity_poly.entity_id
_entity_poly.type
_entity_poly.pdbx_seq_one_letter_code
_entity_poly.pdbx_strand_id
1 'polypeptide(L)'
;METIFKALSDKHRLQLLDALKEEDGRTLGDLETVLPHLTRFGVMKHLKVLEEALLIQTRKVGRFKYHYLNTVPLQEISDRWISRFAAPISEGMVDLKTKLERVTIMDTQTKPRHVFTTIIQTSDKKLWSALTEPSDVQKYFFGLNVQTDWKKGSEIFYIKENGDHEITGKVLEVVPLKKLAHTFKGICTPGQQDDAPSRVTYEIEDLGNACKLTLVHDEFDRETETYKNTGGGWPLVLS
;
A
#
# COMPACT_ATOMS: atom_id res chain seq x y z
N MET A 1 14.64 -9.53 20.82
CA MET A 1 14.11 -8.33 20.15
C MET A 1 15.14 -7.23 19.96
N GLU A 2 15.91 -6.84 20.97
CA GLU A 2 16.98 -5.85 20.84
C GLU A 2 17.99 -6.21 19.73
N THR A 3 18.36 -7.48 19.63
CA THR A 3 19.24 -8.01 18.57
C THR A 3 18.69 -7.81 17.16
N ILE A 4 17.36 -7.95 16.98
CA ILE A 4 16.71 -7.75 15.68
C ILE A 4 16.78 -6.27 15.26
N PHE A 5 16.42 -5.34 16.18
CA PHE A 5 16.51 -3.91 15.88
C PHE A 5 17.94 -3.47 15.58
N LYS A 6 18.90 -3.97 16.37
CA LYS A 6 20.32 -3.73 16.11
C LYS A 6 20.75 -4.30 14.74
N ALA A 7 20.24 -5.46 14.35
CA ALA A 7 20.50 -6.02 13.05
C ALA A 7 19.88 -5.19 11.91
N LEU A 8 18.67 -4.66 12.08
CA LEU A 8 17.98 -3.84 11.09
C LEU A 8 18.48 -2.38 11.01
N SER A 9 19.27 -1.89 11.98
CA SER A 9 19.74 -0.50 12.00
C SER A 9 20.91 -0.17 11.05
N ASP A 10 21.31 -1.09 10.18
CA ASP A 10 22.44 -0.93 9.26
C ASP A 10 21.99 -1.08 7.80
N LYS A 11 22.33 -0.09 6.98
CA LYS A 11 21.90 -0.04 5.56
C LYS A 11 22.39 -1.24 4.72
N HIS A 12 23.58 -1.76 4.98
CA HIS A 12 24.13 -2.88 4.20
C HIS A 12 23.39 -4.18 4.55
N ARG A 13 23.00 -4.35 5.82
CA ARG A 13 22.20 -5.49 6.24
C ARG A 13 20.77 -5.45 5.66
N LEU A 14 20.17 -4.26 5.57
CA LEU A 14 18.88 -4.09 4.88
C LEU A 14 19.00 -4.47 3.39
N GLN A 15 20.04 -4.00 2.69
CA GLN A 15 20.26 -4.37 1.28
C GLN A 15 20.44 -5.88 1.08
N LEU A 16 21.10 -6.58 2.02
CA LEU A 16 21.23 -8.04 1.96
C LEU A 16 19.89 -8.74 2.19
N LEU A 17 19.06 -8.24 3.12
CA LEU A 17 17.71 -8.77 3.35
C LEU A 17 16.79 -8.51 2.16
N ASP A 18 16.87 -7.32 1.53
CA ASP A 18 16.11 -6.98 0.32
C ASP A 18 16.49 -7.92 -0.83
N ALA A 19 17.77 -8.17 -1.03
CA ALA A 19 18.24 -9.11 -2.03
C ALA A 19 17.74 -10.55 -1.80
N LEU A 20 17.69 -11.00 -0.55
CA LEU A 20 17.12 -12.31 -0.18
C LEU A 20 15.61 -12.35 -0.29
N LYS A 21 14.91 -11.22 -0.11
CA LYS A 21 13.47 -11.10 -0.35
C LYS A 21 13.14 -11.26 -1.84
N GLU A 22 13.97 -10.70 -2.73
CA GLU A 22 13.77 -10.82 -4.18
C GLU A 22 14.06 -12.24 -4.67
N GLU A 23 15.12 -12.86 -4.17
CA GLU A 23 15.51 -14.21 -4.54
C GLU A 23 16.19 -14.92 -3.36
N ASP A 24 15.52 -15.90 -2.80
CA ASP A 24 15.98 -16.71 -1.68
C ASP A 24 17.04 -17.74 -2.12
N GLY A 25 17.84 -18.20 -1.16
CA GLY A 25 18.83 -19.24 -1.43
C GLY A 25 20.08 -18.74 -2.15
N ARG A 26 20.53 -17.53 -1.85
CA ARG A 26 21.75 -16.96 -2.41
C ARG A 26 23.01 -17.44 -1.67
N THR A 27 24.09 -17.64 -2.42
CA THR A 27 25.41 -17.92 -1.85
C THR A 27 26.11 -16.64 -1.38
N LEU A 28 27.20 -16.78 -0.64
CA LEU A 28 28.03 -15.62 -0.27
C LEU A 28 28.53 -14.86 -1.52
N GLY A 29 28.89 -15.59 -2.60
CA GLY A 29 29.34 -14.96 -3.85
C GLY A 29 28.28 -14.09 -4.49
N ASP A 30 27.02 -14.56 -4.50
CA ASP A 30 25.89 -13.79 -5.03
C ASP A 30 25.63 -12.55 -4.17
N LEU A 31 25.71 -12.66 -2.84
CA LEU A 31 25.51 -11.55 -1.92
C LEU A 31 26.66 -10.53 -1.91
N GLU A 32 27.86 -10.93 -2.31
CA GLU A 32 28.98 -9.98 -2.54
C GLU A 32 28.68 -9.02 -3.69
N THR A 33 27.96 -9.45 -4.71
CA THR A 33 27.59 -8.58 -5.84
C THR A 33 26.60 -7.48 -5.45
N VAL A 34 25.84 -7.69 -4.37
CA VAL A 34 24.89 -6.67 -3.82
C VAL A 34 25.64 -5.51 -3.15
N LEU A 35 26.83 -5.79 -2.59
CA LEU A 35 27.62 -4.83 -1.85
C LEU A 35 29.06 -4.71 -2.43
N PRO A 36 29.23 -4.27 -3.67
CA PRO A 36 30.49 -4.32 -4.40
C PRO A 36 31.59 -3.43 -3.78
N HIS A 37 31.23 -2.52 -2.91
CA HIS A 37 32.15 -1.64 -2.16
C HIS A 37 32.68 -2.26 -0.86
N LEU A 38 32.17 -3.42 -0.45
CA LEU A 38 32.63 -4.14 0.72
C LEU A 38 33.53 -5.33 0.32
N THR A 39 34.46 -5.64 1.21
CA THR A 39 35.23 -6.88 1.07
C THR A 39 34.37 -8.11 1.41
N ARG A 40 34.73 -9.27 0.87
CA ARG A 40 34.13 -10.57 1.23
C ARG A 40 33.98 -10.75 2.74
N PHE A 41 35.01 -10.39 3.50
CA PHE A 41 34.98 -10.47 4.95
C PHE A 41 33.99 -9.47 5.58
N GLY A 42 33.83 -8.29 4.99
CA GLY A 42 32.82 -7.32 5.38
C GLY A 42 31.40 -7.87 5.22
N VAL A 43 31.09 -8.44 4.05
CA VAL A 43 29.78 -9.07 3.78
C VAL A 43 29.51 -10.22 4.76
N MET A 44 30.52 -11.08 5.00
CA MET A 44 30.41 -12.18 5.97
C MET A 44 30.08 -11.67 7.39
N LYS A 45 30.64 -10.55 7.84
CA LYS A 45 30.31 -9.95 9.15
C LYS A 45 28.84 -9.51 9.21
N HIS A 46 28.35 -8.86 8.16
CA HIS A 46 26.94 -8.46 8.09
C HIS A 46 26.01 -9.68 8.10
N LEU A 47 26.32 -10.71 7.30
CA LEU A 47 25.54 -11.96 7.29
C LEU A 47 25.54 -12.66 8.65
N LYS A 48 26.67 -12.66 9.36
CA LYS A 48 26.77 -13.24 10.71
C LYS A 48 25.84 -12.53 11.70
N VAL A 49 25.77 -11.19 11.67
CA VAL A 49 24.84 -10.42 12.51
C VAL A 49 23.37 -10.73 12.20
N LEU A 50 23.04 -10.91 10.91
CA LEU A 50 21.69 -11.28 10.50
C LEU A 50 21.34 -12.71 10.91
N GLU A 51 22.30 -13.64 10.85
CA GLU A 51 22.13 -15.04 11.29
C GLU A 51 21.97 -15.12 12.84
N GLU A 52 22.77 -14.37 13.59
CA GLU A 52 22.65 -14.26 15.07
C GLU A 52 21.32 -13.61 15.52
N ALA A 53 20.77 -12.71 14.71
CA ALA A 53 19.45 -12.11 14.94
C ALA A 53 18.29 -12.98 14.43
N LEU A 54 18.57 -14.16 13.90
CA LEU A 54 17.61 -15.09 13.27
C LEU A 54 16.83 -14.50 12.11
N LEU A 55 17.32 -13.41 11.49
CA LEU A 55 16.70 -12.80 10.31
C LEU A 55 17.03 -13.55 9.01
N ILE A 56 18.06 -14.36 9.03
CA ILE A 56 18.39 -15.29 7.96
C ILE A 56 18.65 -16.69 8.52
N GLN A 57 18.37 -17.70 7.72
CA GLN A 57 18.74 -19.08 7.96
C GLN A 57 19.74 -19.52 6.89
N THR A 58 20.56 -20.51 7.23
CA THR A 58 21.57 -20.99 6.29
C THR A 58 21.49 -22.50 6.11
N ARG A 59 21.71 -22.96 4.87
CA ARG A 59 21.76 -24.37 4.51
C ARG A 59 23.04 -24.67 3.72
N LYS A 60 23.80 -25.66 4.13
CA LYS A 60 24.98 -26.14 3.41
C LYS A 60 24.58 -27.22 2.40
N VAL A 61 24.93 -27.01 1.14
CA VAL A 61 24.76 -28.00 0.07
C VAL A 61 26.10 -28.17 -0.64
N GLY A 62 26.72 -29.32 -0.46
CA GLY A 62 28.09 -29.53 -0.95
C GLY A 62 29.11 -28.57 -0.34
N ARG A 63 29.79 -27.80 -1.20
CA ARG A 63 30.77 -26.75 -0.82
C ARG A 63 30.14 -25.40 -0.53
N PHE A 64 28.87 -25.21 -0.89
CA PHE A 64 28.22 -23.92 -0.83
C PHE A 64 27.34 -23.78 0.42
N LYS A 65 27.34 -22.58 1.02
CA LYS A 65 26.42 -22.18 2.09
C LYS A 65 25.40 -21.20 1.46
N TYR A 66 24.14 -21.59 1.44
CA TYR A 66 23.03 -20.80 0.94
C TYR A 66 22.35 -20.07 2.09
N HIS A 67 21.92 -18.84 1.85
CA HIS A 67 21.28 -17.98 2.81
C HIS A 67 19.82 -17.76 2.41
N TYR A 68 18.92 -17.86 3.36
CA TYR A 68 17.47 -17.75 3.19
C TYR A 68 16.92 -16.70 4.15
N LEU A 69 15.96 -15.89 3.70
CA LEU A 69 15.26 -14.94 4.55
C LEU A 69 14.38 -15.69 5.57
N ASN A 70 14.51 -15.33 6.84
CA ASN A 70 13.61 -15.80 7.88
C ASN A 70 12.66 -14.67 8.30
N THR A 71 11.41 -14.75 7.88
CA THR A 71 10.40 -13.72 8.15
C THR A 71 9.75 -13.85 9.53
N VAL A 72 9.95 -14.97 10.24
CA VAL A 72 9.29 -15.23 11.54
C VAL A 72 9.57 -14.14 12.58
N PRO A 73 10.84 -13.69 12.82
CA PRO A 73 11.09 -12.63 13.77
C PRO A 73 10.48 -11.27 13.38
N LEU A 74 10.33 -11.01 12.09
CA LEU A 74 9.67 -9.80 11.58
C LEU A 74 8.15 -9.89 11.80
N GLN A 75 7.57 -11.07 11.61
CA GLN A 75 6.17 -11.32 11.89
C GLN A 75 5.87 -11.17 13.39
N GLU A 76 6.72 -11.69 14.29
CA GLU A 76 6.58 -11.52 15.74
C GLU A 76 6.61 -10.05 16.17
N ILE A 77 7.44 -9.22 15.51
CA ILE A 77 7.46 -7.76 15.73
C ILE A 77 6.15 -7.13 15.25
N SER A 78 5.70 -7.51 14.06
CA SER A 78 4.43 -7.05 13.51
C SER A 78 3.27 -7.42 14.42
N ASP A 79 3.19 -8.67 14.86
CA ASP A 79 2.12 -9.17 15.73
C ASP A 79 2.10 -8.46 17.09
N ARG A 80 3.27 -8.12 17.61
CA ARG A 80 3.37 -7.44 18.91
C ARG A 80 2.88 -5.99 18.88
N TRP A 81 3.13 -5.27 17.80
CA TRP A 81 2.88 -3.82 17.77
C TRP A 81 1.87 -3.39 16.70
N ILE A 82 1.73 -4.14 15.63
CA ILE A 82 0.85 -3.80 14.51
C ILE A 82 -0.48 -4.55 14.62
N SER A 83 -0.48 -5.79 15.13
CA SER A 83 -1.71 -6.60 15.25
C SER A 83 -2.79 -5.91 16.06
N ARG A 84 -2.41 -5.14 17.11
CA ARG A 84 -3.36 -4.32 17.89
C ARG A 84 -4.10 -3.30 17.02
N PHE A 85 -3.47 -2.81 15.96
CA PHE A 85 -4.07 -1.86 15.01
C PHE A 85 -4.71 -2.57 13.81
N ALA A 86 -4.27 -3.78 13.51
CA ALA A 86 -4.86 -4.64 12.48
C ALA A 86 -6.03 -5.49 13.02
N ALA A 87 -6.02 -5.85 14.32
CA ALA A 87 -7.06 -6.63 14.98
C ALA A 87 -8.48 -6.02 14.87
N PRO A 88 -8.70 -4.69 14.97
CA PRO A 88 -10.02 -4.12 14.76
C PRO A 88 -10.61 -4.38 13.38
N ILE A 89 -9.75 -4.60 12.37
CA ILE A 89 -10.20 -4.90 11.01
C ILE A 89 -10.67 -6.35 10.90
N SER A 90 -9.96 -7.29 11.51
CA SER A 90 -10.31 -8.71 11.50
C SER A 90 -11.43 -9.04 12.48
N GLU A 91 -11.44 -8.47 13.69
CA GLU A 91 -12.54 -8.65 14.65
C GLU A 91 -13.83 -7.96 14.21
N GLY A 92 -13.73 -6.76 13.63
CA GLY A 92 -14.86 -6.07 13.01
C GLY A 92 -15.43 -6.86 11.83
N MET A 93 -14.62 -7.55 11.05
CA MET A 93 -15.07 -8.43 9.97
C MET A 93 -15.66 -9.74 10.50
N VAL A 94 -15.12 -10.32 11.57
CA VAL A 94 -15.68 -11.53 12.21
C VAL A 94 -16.99 -11.22 12.94
N ASP A 95 -17.06 -10.08 13.66
CA ASP A 95 -18.30 -9.65 14.32
C ASP A 95 -19.37 -9.22 13.31
N LEU A 96 -18.97 -8.54 12.22
CA LEU A 96 -19.84 -8.23 11.09
C LEU A 96 -20.31 -9.51 10.38
N LYS A 97 -19.42 -10.47 10.14
CA LYS A 97 -19.75 -11.77 9.57
C LYS A 97 -20.76 -12.51 10.47
N THR A 98 -20.51 -12.57 11.79
CA THR A 98 -21.38 -13.23 12.76
C THR A 98 -22.73 -12.52 12.91
N LYS A 99 -22.77 -11.19 12.81
CA LYS A 99 -24.03 -10.41 12.78
C LYS A 99 -24.78 -10.57 11.47
N LEU A 100 -24.07 -10.66 10.35
CA LEU A 100 -24.69 -10.86 9.02
C LEU A 100 -25.17 -12.31 8.80
N GLU A 101 -24.49 -13.30 9.36
CA GLU A 101 -24.92 -14.70 9.31
C GLU A 101 -26.15 -14.98 10.18
N ARG A 102 -26.48 -14.11 11.14
CA ARG A 102 -27.73 -14.18 11.94
C ARG A 102 -28.93 -13.47 11.30
N VAL A 103 -28.71 -12.67 10.25
CA VAL A 103 -29.77 -12.05 9.46
C VAL A 103 -29.88 -12.79 8.14
N THR A 104 -30.67 -13.89 8.19
CA THR A 104 -31.40 -14.52 7.08
C THR A 104 -30.79 -14.38 5.68
N ILE A 105 -30.36 -15.51 5.15
CA ILE A 105 -30.32 -15.88 3.73
C ILE A 105 -31.29 -15.01 2.90
N MET A 106 -30.80 -13.88 2.42
CA MET A 106 -31.28 -13.21 1.23
C MET A 106 -30.06 -12.59 0.54
N ASP A 107 -29.75 -13.19 -0.58
CA ASP A 107 -28.88 -12.81 -1.67
C ASP A 107 -28.43 -11.35 -1.66
N THR A 108 -27.18 -11.09 -1.19
CA THR A 108 -26.46 -9.87 -1.51
C THR A 108 -25.03 -10.27 -1.81
N GLN A 109 -24.72 -10.44 -3.08
CA GLN A 109 -23.35 -10.47 -3.58
C GLN A 109 -22.66 -9.20 -3.06
N THR A 110 -21.77 -9.35 -2.08
CA THR A 110 -20.94 -8.22 -1.62
C THR A 110 -20.08 -7.79 -2.79
N LYS A 111 -20.40 -6.63 -3.37
CA LYS A 111 -19.64 -6.07 -4.48
C LYS A 111 -18.16 -5.90 -4.06
N PRO A 112 -17.21 -6.19 -4.96
CA PRO A 112 -15.80 -6.00 -4.68
C PRO A 112 -15.48 -4.58 -4.25
N ARG A 113 -14.54 -4.41 -3.32
CA ARG A 113 -14.06 -3.09 -2.87
C ARG A 113 -12.62 -3.15 -2.40
N HIS A 114 -11.93 -2.02 -2.49
CA HIS A 114 -10.63 -1.79 -1.88
C HIS A 114 -10.79 -0.82 -0.72
N VAL A 115 -10.09 -1.06 0.37
CA VAL A 115 -10.01 -0.16 1.52
C VAL A 115 -8.56 -0.03 1.93
N PHE A 116 -8.04 1.20 1.93
CA PHE A 116 -6.68 1.51 2.36
C PHE A 116 -6.72 2.57 3.44
N THR A 117 -5.93 2.39 4.48
CA THR A 117 -5.81 3.36 5.56
C THR A 117 -4.34 3.66 5.82
N THR A 118 -3.99 4.94 5.91
CA THR A 118 -2.64 5.39 6.25
C THR A 118 -2.69 6.53 7.26
N ILE A 119 -1.64 6.67 8.08
CA ILE A 119 -1.47 7.79 9.00
C ILE A 119 -0.32 8.66 8.50
N ILE A 120 -0.62 9.92 8.24
CA ILE A 120 0.32 10.88 7.65
C ILE A 120 0.59 11.98 8.69
N GLN A 121 1.86 12.25 8.99
CA GLN A 121 2.28 13.33 9.87
C GLN A 121 2.11 14.69 9.19
N THR A 122 0.88 15.16 9.15
CA THR A 122 0.49 16.42 8.52
C THR A 122 -0.78 16.96 9.16
N SER A 123 -1.16 18.21 8.84
CA SER A 123 -2.46 18.75 9.21
C SER A 123 -3.54 18.39 8.19
N ASP A 124 -4.79 18.40 8.63
CA ASP A 124 -6.00 18.22 7.80
C ASP A 124 -6.02 19.17 6.60
N LYS A 125 -5.62 20.43 6.78
CA LYS A 125 -5.55 21.45 5.71
C LYS A 125 -4.54 21.10 4.64
N LYS A 126 -3.33 20.65 5.04
CA LYS A 126 -2.30 20.25 4.09
C LYS A 126 -2.69 18.98 3.36
N LEU A 127 -3.28 18.01 4.05
CA LEU A 127 -3.76 16.78 3.44
C LEU A 127 -4.91 17.06 2.47
N TRP A 128 -5.84 17.94 2.84
CA TRP A 128 -6.92 18.38 1.96
C TRP A 128 -6.39 19.06 0.70
N SER A 129 -5.44 19.99 0.85
CA SER A 129 -4.76 20.62 -0.30
C SER A 129 -4.10 19.58 -1.20
N ALA A 130 -3.38 18.62 -0.62
CA ALA A 130 -2.76 17.55 -1.37
C ALA A 130 -3.76 16.72 -2.21
N LEU A 131 -4.98 16.53 -1.72
CA LEU A 131 -6.04 15.78 -2.43
C LEU A 131 -6.79 16.62 -3.47
N THR A 132 -6.77 17.96 -3.37
CA THR A 132 -7.65 18.83 -4.17
C THR A 132 -6.92 19.79 -5.08
N GLU A 133 -5.68 20.17 -4.77
CA GLU A 133 -4.91 21.11 -5.59
C GLU A 133 -4.22 20.38 -6.76
N PRO A 134 -4.43 20.82 -8.02
CA PRO A 134 -3.88 20.13 -9.20
C PRO A 134 -2.36 19.91 -9.13
N SER A 135 -1.61 20.92 -8.69
CA SER A 135 -0.14 20.87 -8.58
C SER A 135 0.35 19.86 -7.51
N ASP A 136 -0.46 19.56 -6.52
CA ASP A 136 -0.14 18.56 -5.49
C ASP A 136 -0.58 17.16 -5.93
N VAL A 137 -1.76 17.03 -6.52
CA VAL A 137 -2.26 15.76 -7.09
C VAL A 137 -1.27 15.21 -8.12
N GLN A 138 -0.73 16.05 -9.00
CA GLN A 138 0.24 15.64 -10.02
C GLN A 138 1.48 14.95 -9.44
N LYS A 139 1.92 15.35 -8.24
CA LYS A 139 3.14 14.82 -7.62
C LYS A 139 3.02 13.35 -7.21
N TYR A 140 1.85 12.88 -6.81
CA TYR A 140 1.65 11.52 -6.31
C TYR A 140 0.71 10.67 -7.16
N PHE A 141 -0.11 11.29 -8.02
CA PHE A 141 -1.10 10.57 -8.82
C PHE A 141 -0.60 10.34 -10.25
N PHE A 142 0.52 9.64 -10.38
CA PHE A 142 1.13 9.23 -11.65
C PHE A 142 1.37 10.38 -12.64
N GLY A 143 1.62 11.60 -12.15
CA GLY A 143 1.82 12.78 -13.00
C GLY A 143 0.53 13.36 -13.61
N LEU A 144 -0.64 12.87 -13.22
CA LEU A 144 -1.92 13.34 -13.74
C LEU A 144 -2.37 14.61 -13.02
N ASN A 145 -2.85 15.58 -13.78
CA ASN A 145 -3.51 16.77 -13.25
C ASN A 145 -5.00 16.53 -13.04
N VAL A 146 -5.55 17.02 -11.92
CA VAL A 146 -6.98 16.98 -11.65
C VAL A 146 -7.64 18.28 -12.11
N GLN A 147 -8.76 18.18 -12.84
CA GLN A 147 -9.60 19.29 -13.25
C GLN A 147 -11.02 19.09 -12.74
N THR A 148 -11.46 19.99 -11.88
CA THR A 148 -12.85 20.08 -11.34
C THR A 148 -12.99 21.36 -10.54
N ASP A 149 -14.23 21.81 -10.25
CA ASP A 149 -14.51 22.90 -9.33
C ASP A 149 -14.89 22.44 -7.90
N TRP A 150 -14.77 21.15 -7.64
CA TRP A 150 -15.09 20.49 -6.38
C TRP A 150 -16.53 20.75 -5.87
N LYS A 151 -17.49 20.98 -6.77
CA LYS A 151 -18.90 21.07 -6.39
C LYS A 151 -19.61 19.74 -6.66
N LYS A 152 -20.54 19.39 -5.80
CA LYS A 152 -21.37 18.20 -6.02
C LYS A 152 -22.05 18.23 -7.38
N GLY A 153 -21.86 17.18 -8.16
CA GLY A 153 -22.39 17.03 -9.52
C GLY A 153 -21.47 17.51 -10.63
N SER A 154 -20.38 18.22 -10.31
CA SER A 154 -19.41 18.64 -11.31
C SER A 154 -18.65 17.48 -11.89
N GLU A 155 -18.22 17.60 -13.13
CA GLU A 155 -17.31 16.64 -13.74
C GLU A 155 -15.92 16.74 -13.12
N ILE A 156 -15.23 15.61 -13.04
CA ILE A 156 -13.84 15.52 -12.61
C ILE A 156 -13.06 14.73 -13.67
N PHE A 157 -11.91 15.27 -14.04
CA PHE A 157 -11.00 14.66 -14.99
C PHE A 157 -9.59 14.57 -14.40
N TYR A 158 -8.93 13.44 -14.63
CA TYR A 158 -7.49 13.31 -14.42
C TYR A 158 -6.82 13.24 -15.79
N ILE A 159 -5.93 14.19 -16.05
CA ILE A 159 -5.45 14.52 -17.39
C ILE A 159 -3.92 14.44 -17.42
N LYS A 160 -3.37 13.82 -18.45
CA LYS A 160 -1.94 13.79 -18.73
C LYS A 160 -1.42 15.19 -19.14
N GLU A 161 -0.12 15.38 -19.09
CA GLU A 161 0.54 16.63 -19.51
C GLU A 161 0.27 16.97 -20.98
N ASN A 162 0.08 15.96 -21.83
CA ASN A 162 -0.27 16.13 -23.24
C ASN A 162 -1.75 16.47 -23.51
N GLY A 163 -2.57 16.56 -22.44
CA GLY A 163 -3.99 16.88 -22.52
C GLY A 163 -4.93 15.68 -22.66
N ASP A 164 -4.40 14.46 -22.74
CA ASP A 164 -5.22 13.25 -22.81
C ASP A 164 -5.89 12.96 -21.46
N HIS A 165 -7.19 12.70 -21.50
CA HIS A 165 -7.96 12.30 -20.34
C HIS A 165 -7.69 10.82 -20.03
N GLU A 166 -7.26 10.51 -18.81
CA GLU A 166 -6.98 9.15 -18.35
C GLU A 166 -8.12 8.58 -17.53
N ILE A 167 -8.72 9.43 -16.67
CA ILE A 167 -9.82 9.07 -15.78
C ILE A 167 -10.87 10.17 -15.86
N THR A 168 -12.13 9.78 -15.87
CA THR A 168 -13.29 10.70 -15.80
C THR A 168 -14.22 10.27 -14.69
N GLY A 169 -15.00 11.23 -14.19
CA GLY A 169 -16.00 10.97 -13.17
C GLY A 169 -16.86 12.18 -12.84
N LYS A 170 -17.62 12.06 -11.75
CA LYS A 170 -18.44 13.14 -11.18
C LYS A 170 -18.21 13.25 -9.70
N VAL A 171 -18.12 14.46 -9.20
CA VAL A 171 -18.04 14.76 -7.78
C VAL A 171 -19.37 14.40 -7.12
N LEU A 172 -19.36 13.53 -6.12
CA LEU A 172 -20.54 13.05 -5.40
C LEU A 172 -20.75 13.80 -4.10
N GLU A 173 -19.66 14.00 -3.35
CA GLU A 173 -19.70 14.63 -2.03
C GLU A 173 -18.40 15.36 -1.75
N VAL A 174 -18.50 16.55 -1.18
CA VAL A 174 -17.37 17.35 -0.68
C VAL A 174 -17.73 17.90 0.67
N VAL A 175 -17.03 17.45 1.71
CA VAL A 175 -17.04 18.02 3.05
C VAL A 175 -15.62 18.47 3.34
N PRO A 176 -15.34 19.77 3.24
CA PRO A 176 -13.97 20.29 3.37
C PRO A 176 -13.25 19.77 4.60
N LEU A 177 -12.00 19.37 4.43
CA LEU A 177 -11.09 18.81 5.44
C LEU A 177 -11.50 17.43 6.02
N LYS A 178 -12.61 16.84 5.56
CA LYS A 178 -13.16 15.60 6.14
C LYS A 178 -13.43 14.52 5.12
N LYS A 179 -14.08 14.86 4.02
CA LYS A 179 -14.53 13.84 3.06
C LYS A 179 -14.59 14.37 1.64
N LEU A 180 -14.14 13.53 0.71
CA LEU A 180 -14.24 13.76 -0.73
C LEU A 180 -14.67 12.46 -1.38
N ALA A 181 -15.73 12.50 -2.20
CA ALA A 181 -16.17 11.34 -2.96
C ALA A 181 -16.48 11.72 -4.41
N HIS A 182 -16.05 10.87 -5.34
CA HIS A 182 -16.34 11.02 -6.76
C HIS A 182 -16.47 9.65 -7.43
N THR A 183 -17.14 9.60 -8.59
CA THR A 183 -17.09 8.42 -9.44
C THR A 183 -15.75 8.34 -10.15
N PHE A 184 -15.34 7.13 -10.54
CA PHE A 184 -14.07 6.84 -11.17
C PHE A 184 -14.29 5.94 -12.38
N LYS A 185 -13.87 6.37 -13.54
CA LYS A 185 -13.91 5.59 -14.77
C LYS A 185 -12.60 5.79 -15.55
N GLY A 186 -11.78 4.73 -15.64
CA GLY A 186 -10.61 4.70 -16.53
C GLY A 186 -11.05 4.67 -18.00
N ILE A 187 -10.40 5.46 -18.86
CA ILE A 187 -10.81 5.57 -20.26
C ILE A 187 -9.69 5.23 -21.25
N CYS A 188 -8.44 5.24 -20.81
CA CYS A 188 -7.29 4.98 -21.69
C CYS A 188 -6.70 3.58 -21.57
N THR A 189 -6.90 2.89 -20.46
CA THR A 189 -6.38 1.54 -20.28
C THR A 189 -7.30 0.52 -20.95
N PRO A 190 -6.78 -0.36 -21.82
CA PRO A 190 -7.58 -1.39 -22.48
C PRO A 190 -8.37 -2.23 -21.44
N GLY A 191 -9.66 -2.41 -21.71
CA GLY A 191 -10.59 -3.15 -20.83
C GLY A 191 -11.25 -2.30 -19.74
N GLN A 192 -10.66 -1.19 -19.30
CA GLN A 192 -11.28 -0.31 -18.28
C GLN A 192 -12.35 0.61 -18.88
N GLN A 193 -12.26 0.95 -20.14
CA GLN A 193 -13.24 1.78 -20.84
C GLN A 193 -14.64 1.16 -20.90
N ASP A 194 -14.72 -0.18 -20.83
CA ASP A 194 -15.97 -0.93 -20.86
C ASP A 194 -16.58 -1.14 -19.46
N ASP A 195 -15.80 -0.86 -18.40
CA ASP A 195 -16.26 -0.99 -17.03
C ASP A 195 -17.26 0.12 -16.68
N ALA A 196 -18.25 -0.21 -15.85
CA ALA A 196 -19.12 0.79 -15.25
C ALA A 196 -18.31 1.71 -14.32
N PRO A 197 -18.70 2.97 -14.15
CA PRO A 197 -18.07 3.86 -13.18
C PRO A 197 -18.15 3.27 -11.77
N SER A 198 -17.01 3.21 -11.09
CA SER A 198 -16.89 2.88 -9.67
C SER A 198 -16.86 4.15 -8.82
N ARG A 199 -16.76 4.03 -7.49
CA ARG A 199 -16.71 5.18 -6.58
C ARG A 199 -15.43 5.16 -5.75
N VAL A 200 -14.76 6.32 -5.68
CA VAL A 200 -13.64 6.60 -4.77
C VAL A 200 -14.10 7.57 -3.69
N THR A 201 -13.81 7.22 -2.45
CA THR A 201 -14.09 8.06 -1.28
C THR A 201 -12.82 8.22 -0.46
N TYR A 202 -12.46 9.45 -0.14
CA TYR A 202 -11.41 9.80 0.80
C TYR A 202 -12.05 10.33 2.09
N GLU A 203 -11.64 9.82 3.24
CA GLU A 203 -12.05 10.28 4.56
C GLU A 203 -10.82 10.68 5.36
N ILE A 204 -10.85 11.88 5.94
CA ILE A 204 -9.78 12.46 6.75
C ILE A 204 -10.25 12.56 8.18
N GLU A 205 -9.49 11.98 9.10
CA GLU A 205 -9.67 12.11 10.54
C GLU A 205 -8.43 12.82 11.12
N ASP A 206 -8.64 13.97 11.74
CA ASP A 206 -7.58 14.72 12.43
C ASP A 206 -7.27 14.05 13.77
N LEU A 207 -6.00 13.67 13.96
CA LEU A 207 -5.48 13.07 15.20
C LEU A 207 -4.64 14.08 16.02
N GLY A 208 -4.67 15.36 15.67
CA GLY A 208 -3.94 16.45 16.29
C GLY A 208 -2.53 16.66 15.70
N ASN A 209 -1.62 15.73 15.81
CA ASN A 209 -0.28 15.82 15.24
C ASN A 209 -0.08 15.01 13.93
N ALA A 210 -1.12 14.33 13.50
CA ALA A 210 -1.17 13.54 12.27
C ALA A 210 -2.62 13.48 11.77
N CYS A 211 -2.81 13.03 10.53
CA CYS A 211 -4.13 12.72 9.97
C CYS A 211 -4.19 11.25 9.59
N LYS A 212 -5.31 10.61 9.86
CA LYS A 212 -5.66 9.31 9.28
C LYS A 212 -6.43 9.55 7.99
N LEU A 213 -5.89 9.03 6.90
CA LEU A 213 -6.54 9.02 5.60
C LEU A 213 -7.07 7.62 5.33
N THR A 214 -8.38 7.50 5.09
CA THR A 214 -9.01 6.27 4.62
C THR A 214 -9.48 6.48 3.19
N LEU A 215 -9.01 5.64 2.28
CA LEU A 215 -9.48 5.56 0.90
C LEU A 215 -10.33 4.31 0.75
N VAL A 216 -11.54 4.49 0.27
CA VAL A 216 -12.44 3.41 -0.12
C VAL A 216 -12.71 3.52 -1.62
N HIS A 217 -12.46 2.45 -2.37
CA HIS A 217 -12.83 2.34 -3.77
C HIS A 217 -13.81 1.17 -3.90
N ASP A 218 -15.06 1.47 -4.17
CA ASP A 218 -16.17 0.53 -4.17
C ASP A 218 -17.12 0.74 -5.36
N GLU A 219 -18.31 0.12 -5.30
CA GLU A 219 -19.32 0.13 -6.36
C GLU A 219 -18.86 -0.53 -7.68
N PHE A 220 -17.84 -1.39 -7.63
CA PHE A 220 -17.53 -2.25 -8.77
C PHE A 220 -18.65 -3.26 -8.97
N ASP A 221 -19.08 -3.46 -10.21
CA ASP A 221 -20.11 -4.48 -10.51
C ASP A 221 -19.59 -5.91 -10.27
N ARG A 222 -18.29 -6.12 -10.48
CA ARG A 222 -17.53 -7.37 -10.29
C ARG A 222 -16.05 -7.06 -10.17
N GLU A 223 -15.18 -8.06 -10.14
CA GLU A 223 -13.73 -7.90 -10.28
C GLU A 223 -13.36 -7.52 -11.71
N THR A 224 -13.63 -6.26 -12.07
CA THR A 224 -13.35 -5.68 -13.38
C THR A 224 -11.86 -5.43 -13.60
N GLU A 225 -11.45 -5.02 -14.80
CA GLU A 225 -10.07 -4.59 -15.04
C GLU A 225 -9.73 -3.32 -14.24
N THR A 226 -10.70 -2.42 -14.03
CA THR A 226 -10.53 -1.27 -13.13
C THR A 226 -10.26 -1.73 -11.71
N TYR A 227 -11.02 -2.71 -11.18
CA TYR A 227 -10.80 -3.28 -9.85
C TYR A 227 -9.38 -3.84 -9.70
N LYS A 228 -8.92 -4.68 -10.62
CA LYS A 228 -7.59 -5.31 -10.58
C LYS A 228 -6.46 -4.27 -10.61
N ASN A 229 -6.55 -3.32 -11.53
CA ASN A 229 -5.51 -2.29 -11.71
C ASN A 229 -5.44 -1.33 -10.53
N THR A 230 -6.58 -0.91 -9.97
CA THR A 230 -6.60 0.00 -8.83
C THR A 230 -6.16 -0.65 -7.53
N GLY A 231 -6.34 -1.97 -7.37
CA GLY A 231 -5.81 -2.73 -6.23
C GLY A 231 -4.30 -2.64 -6.08
N GLY A 232 -3.55 -2.64 -7.18
CA GLY A 232 -2.10 -2.42 -7.21
C GLY A 232 -1.69 -0.95 -7.25
N GLY A 233 -2.53 -0.08 -7.82
CA GLY A 233 -2.24 1.35 -7.99
C GLY A 233 -2.35 2.16 -6.70
N TRP A 234 -3.39 1.96 -5.90
CA TRP A 234 -3.62 2.73 -4.68
C TRP A 234 -2.50 2.65 -3.64
N PRO A 235 -1.86 1.50 -3.37
CA PRO A 235 -0.71 1.46 -2.48
C PRO A 235 0.45 2.35 -2.92
N LEU A 236 0.67 2.51 -4.23
CA LEU A 236 1.71 3.38 -4.78
C LEU A 236 1.35 4.87 -4.63
N VAL A 237 0.07 5.21 -4.73
CA VAL A 237 -0.45 6.57 -4.53
C VAL A 237 -0.39 7.01 -3.07
N LEU A 238 -0.50 6.07 -2.13
CA LEU A 238 -0.57 6.34 -0.69
C LEU A 238 0.76 6.11 0.06
N SER A 239 1.84 5.74 -0.66
CA SER A 239 3.17 5.47 -0.09
C SER A 239 4.01 6.71 0.22
#